data_e5b015d64140a08d3a74ec0f8feb43c2
#
_entry.id   e5b015d64140a08d3a74ec0f8feb43c2
#
_cell.length_a   1.000
_cell.length_b   1.000
_cell.length_c   1.000
_cell.angle_alpha   90.00
_cell.angle_beta   90.00
_cell.angle_gamma   90.00
#
_symmetry.space_group_name_H-M   'P 1'
#
loop_
_entity.id
_entity.type
_entity.pdbx_description
1 polymer ?
#
loop_
_entity_poly.entity_id
_entity_poly.type
_entity_poly.pdbx_seq_one_letter_code
_entity_poly.pdbx_strand_id
1 'polypeptide(L)'
;MKQLILALDVMDGEKAMEIAKKVAEHVDRIKVNYPLVLSAGVGIMKRLSEIKPVIADFKIADVPYTSSLIARIAFENSAESVIVHGFVGSDTLREVCRVAEEFGGKVYAVTELSSPGGEEFMSAVSLKIVEKAKEAGCHGLIAPSTRIERLREIRKAAGDMEILCPGIGAQKGSIEAVKYADGIIVGRGIYASGNPAEEARKLRRVLKI
;
A
#
# COMPACT_ATOMS: atom_id res chain seq x y z
N MET A 1 -7.15 -10.39 10.92
CA MET A 1 -5.76 -10.89 11.13
C MET A 1 -4.81 -9.85 10.55
N LYS A 2 -3.75 -9.49 11.28
CA LYS A 2 -2.77 -8.50 10.80
C LYS A 2 -1.92 -9.09 9.68
N GLN A 3 -1.46 -8.25 8.75
CA GLN A 3 -0.78 -8.69 7.54
C GLN A 3 0.64 -8.14 7.45
N LEU A 4 1.55 -8.92 6.86
CA LEU A 4 2.86 -8.46 6.41
C LEU A 4 2.86 -8.34 4.89
N ILE A 5 3.14 -7.14 4.38
CA ILE A 5 3.10 -6.81 2.97
C ILE A 5 4.52 -6.48 2.51
N LEU A 6 5.01 -7.18 1.49
CA LEU A 6 6.30 -6.87 0.88
C LEU A 6 6.14 -5.67 -0.07
N ALA A 7 6.84 -4.55 0.17
CA ALA A 7 7.03 -3.51 -0.84
C ALA A 7 8.22 -3.88 -1.74
N LEU A 8 7.97 -4.22 -2.98
CA LEU A 8 8.96 -4.75 -3.92
C LEU A 8 9.40 -3.67 -4.91
N ASP A 9 10.24 -2.75 -4.43
CA ASP A 9 10.68 -1.56 -5.17
C ASP A 9 12.06 -1.81 -5.86
N VAL A 10 12.23 -2.97 -6.51
CA VAL A 10 13.42 -3.32 -7.30
C VAL A 10 13.20 -2.96 -8.78
N MET A 11 14.27 -2.70 -9.54
CA MET A 11 14.20 -2.29 -10.94
C MET A 11 14.49 -3.44 -11.94
N ASP A 12 14.46 -4.68 -11.48
CA ASP A 12 14.69 -5.88 -12.28
C ASP A 12 13.57 -6.88 -12.05
N GLY A 13 12.86 -7.25 -13.13
CA GLY A 13 11.69 -8.12 -13.07
C GLY A 13 12.00 -9.54 -12.62
N GLU A 14 13.14 -10.12 -13.06
CA GLU A 14 13.51 -11.49 -12.68
C GLU A 14 13.95 -11.52 -11.21
N LYS A 15 14.70 -10.53 -10.76
CA LYS A 15 15.04 -10.37 -9.34
C LYS A 15 13.79 -10.17 -8.48
N ALA A 16 12.80 -9.42 -8.98
CA ALA A 16 11.53 -9.25 -8.28
C ALA A 16 10.81 -10.60 -8.10
N MET A 17 10.73 -11.41 -9.15
CA MET A 17 10.13 -12.75 -9.10
C MET A 17 10.88 -13.68 -8.15
N GLU A 18 12.21 -13.66 -8.18
CA GLU A 18 13.04 -14.45 -7.27
C GLU A 18 12.77 -14.11 -5.80
N ILE A 19 12.76 -12.81 -5.45
CA ILE A 19 12.48 -12.35 -4.09
C ILE A 19 11.06 -12.74 -3.68
N ALA A 20 10.07 -12.49 -4.53
CA ALA A 20 8.68 -12.81 -4.26
C ALA A 20 8.48 -14.30 -3.92
N LYS A 21 9.09 -15.20 -4.71
CA LYS A 21 9.05 -16.66 -4.45
C LYS A 21 9.70 -17.01 -3.10
N LYS A 22 10.88 -16.42 -2.78
CA LYS A 22 11.60 -16.69 -1.53
C LYS A 22 10.80 -16.31 -0.29
N VAL A 23 10.00 -15.26 -0.35
CA VAL A 23 9.27 -14.75 0.82
C VAL A 23 7.80 -15.17 0.86
N ALA A 24 7.30 -15.88 -0.15
CA ALA A 24 5.88 -16.18 -0.34
C ALA A 24 5.17 -16.78 0.89
N GLU A 25 5.84 -17.65 1.65
CA GLU A 25 5.28 -18.25 2.87
C GLU A 25 5.21 -17.28 4.06
N HIS A 26 5.89 -16.15 3.96
CA HIS A 26 6.04 -15.21 5.08
C HIS A 26 5.37 -13.86 4.84
N VAL A 27 4.82 -13.60 3.65
CA VAL A 27 4.09 -12.38 3.34
C VAL A 27 2.68 -12.69 2.86
N ASP A 28 1.77 -11.77 3.10
CA ASP A 28 0.35 -11.95 2.75
C ASP A 28 0.01 -11.33 1.39
N ARG A 29 0.67 -10.20 1.05
CA ARG A 29 0.51 -9.48 -0.22
C ARG A 29 1.85 -8.93 -0.71
N ILE A 30 1.93 -8.59 -2.00
CA ILE A 30 3.07 -7.90 -2.62
C ILE A 30 2.61 -6.55 -3.11
N LYS A 31 3.27 -5.48 -2.67
CA LYS A 31 3.05 -4.11 -3.15
C LYS A 31 4.08 -3.76 -4.23
N VAL A 32 3.59 -3.38 -5.40
CA VAL A 32 4.40 -2.98 -6.56
C VAL A 32 4.27 -1.48 -6.80
N ASN A 33 5.38 -0.81 -7.08
CA ASN A 33 5.42 0.63 -7.33
C ASN A 33 6.13 0.95 -8.65
N TYR A 34 6.18 2.21 -9.03
CA TYR A 34 6.76 2.72 -10.27
C TYR A 34 8.17 2.20 -10.59
N PRO A 35 9.14 2.10 -9.66
CA PRO A 35 10.46 1.58 -10.00
C PRO A 35 10.42 0.24 -10.72
N LEU A 36 9.61 -0.70 -10.23
CA LEU A 36 9.48 -2.03 -10.85
C LEU A 36 8.65 -1.98 -12.14
N VAL A 37 7.52 -1.27 -12.14
CA VAL A 37 6.63 -1.24 -13.31
C VAL A 37 7.25 -0.50 -14.49
N LEU A 38 7.96 0.60 -14.25
CA LEU A 38 8.62 1.36 -15.31
C LEU A 38 9.83 0.63 -15.89
N SER A 39 10.51 -0.20 -15.10
CA SER A 39 11.69 -0.96 -15.57
C SER A 39 11.33 -2.31 -16.20
N ALA A 40 10.32 -3.01 -15.69
CA ALA A 40 9.95 -4.37 -16.13
C ALA A 40 8.64 -4.45 -16.94
N GLY A 41 7.95 -3.32 -17.09
CA GLY A 41 6.62 -3.24 -17.70
C GLY A 41 5.49 -3.63 -16.72
N VAL A 42 4.28 -3.16 -17.01
CA VAL A 42 3.10 -3.35 -16.15
C VAL A 42 2.71 -4.83 -15.99
N GLY A 43 3.00 -5.67 -16.99
CA GLY A 43 2.72 -7.11 -16.97
C GLY A 43 3.42 -7.90 -15.86
N ILE A 44 4.43 -7.31 -15.20
CA ILE A 44 5.07 -7.93 -14.03
C ILE A 44 4.06 -8.18 -12.90
N MET A 45 3.02 -7.36 -12.77
CA MET A 45 1.99 -7.53 -11.76
C MET A 45 1.22 -8.84 -11.94
N LYS A 46 0.88 -9.21 -13.18
CA LYS A 46 0.22 -10.49 -13.48
C LYS A 46 1.09 -11.68 -13.06
N ARG A 47 2.39 -11.64 -13.34
CA ARG A 47 3.33 -12.71 -12.91
C ARG A 47 3.42 -12.80 -11.39
N LEU A 48 3.47 -11.67 -10.68
CA LEU A 48 3.53 -11.63 -9.22
C LEU A 48 2.21 -12.07 -8.58
N SER A 49 1.07 -11.81 -9.21
CA SER A 49 -0.25 -12.22 -8.71
C SER A 49 -0.44 -13.73 -8.65
N GLU A 50 0.33 -14.50 -9.43
CA GLU A 50 0.37 -15.96 -9.35
C GLU A 50 1.05 -16.47 -8.06
N ILE A 51 1.81 -15.59 -7.37
CA ILE A 51 2.50 -15.92 -6.11
C ILE A 51 1.70 -15.41 -4.91
N LYS A 52 1.31 -14.12 -4.91
CA LYS A 52 0.53 -13.46 -3.87
C LYS A 52 -0.32 -12.33 -4.45
N PRO A 53 -1.45 -11.97 -3.81
CA PRO A 53 -2.25 -10.82 -4.22
C PRO A 53 -1.39 -9.55 -4.32
N VAL A 54 -1.58 -8.77 -5.38
CA VAL A 54 -0.77 -7.60 -5.71
C VAL A 54 -1.50 -6.30 -5.41
N ILE A 55 -0.83 -5.40 -4.68
CA ILE A 55 -1.25 -4.02 -4.46
C ILE A 55 -0.49 -3.12 -5.45
N ALA A 56 -1.18 -2.46 -6.37
CA ALA A 56 -0.59 -1.48 -7.28
C ALA A 56 -0.46 -0.12 -6.57
N ASP A 57 0.72 0.17 -6.04
CA ASP A 57 1.01 1.42 -5.33
C ASP A 57 1.41 2.52 -6.31
N PHE A 58 0.47 2.91 -7.18
CA PHE A 58 0.69 3.96 -8.16
C PHE A 58 0.46 5.36 -7.60
N LYS A 59 -0.03 5.47 -6.35
CA LYS A 59 -0.36 6.75 -5.73
C LYS A 59 -1.07 7.68 -6.71
N ILE A 60 -2.11 7.12 -7.37
CA ILE A 60 -2.85 7.80 -8.42
C ILE A 60 -3.24 9.21 -7.96
N ALA A 61 -2.89 10.22 -8.73
CA ALA A 61 -3.08 11.62 -8.36
C ALA A 61 -3.33 12.47 -9.61
N ASP A 62 -4.48 12.28 -10.24
CA ASP A 62 -4.91 13.01 -11.43
C ASP A 62 -6.42 13.27 -11.35
N VAL A 63 -6.96 13.94 -12.35
CA VAL A 63 -8.41 14.15 -12.52
C VAL A 63 -9.14 12.80 -12.68
N PRO A 64 -10.47 12.73 -12.43
CA PRO A 64 -11.21 11.47 -12.38
C PRO A 64 -10.99 10.57 -13.60
N TYR A 65 -11.08 11.13 -14.81
CA TYR A 65 -10.94 10.36 -16.05
C TYR A 65 -9.58 9.68 -16.18
N THR A 66 -8.47 10.42 -16.01
CA THR A 66 -7.12 9.86 -16.11
C THR A 66 -6.88 8.85 -14.99
N SER A 67 -7.33 9.14 -13.78
CA SER A 67 -7.21 8.24 -12.63
C SER A 67 -7.94 6.92 -12.85
N SER A 68 -9.11 6.95 -13.49
CA SER A 68 -9.87 5.74 -13.84
C SER A 68 -9.11 4.85 -14.84
N LEU A 69 -8.45 5.46 -15.83
CA LEU A 69 -7.63 4.70 -16.79
C LEU A 69 -6.43 4.03 -16.12
N ILE A 70 -5.74 4.73 -15.22
CA ILE A 70 -4.62 4.18 -14.47
C ILE A 70 -5.08 3.00 -13.59
N ALA A 71 -6.20 3.17 -12.89
CA ALA A 71 -6.78 2.10 -12.07
C ALA A 71 -7.18 0.88 -12.92
N ARG A 72 -7.82 1.09 -14.06
CA ARG A 72 -8.19 0.03 -15.01
C ARG A 72 -6.98 -0.75 -15.48
N ILE A 73 -5.90 -0.08 -15.90
CA ILE A 73 -4.64 -0.74 -16.31
C ILE A 73 -4.10 -1.62 -15.18
N ALA A 74 -4.15 -1.15 -13.94
CA ALA A 74 -3.70 -1.96 -12.79
C ALA A 74 -4.54 -3.24 -12.62
N PHE A 75 -5.87 -3.13 -12.64
CA PHE A 75 -6.76 -4.28 -12.47
C PHE A 75 -6.70 -5.26 -13.65
N GLU A 76 -6.61 -4.78 -14.88
CA GLU A 76 -6.40 -5.62 -16.07
C GLU A 76 -5.08 -6.39 -16.02
N ASN A 77 -4.11 -5.90 -15.26
CA ASN A 77 -2.86 -6.60 -14.97
C ASN A 77 -2.86 -7.32 -13.61
N SER A 78 -4.04 -7.74 -13.16
CA SER A 78 -4.25 -8.61 -11.98
C SER A 78 -3.84 -8.00 -10.63
N ALA A 79 -3.89 -6.67 -10.51
CA ALA A 79 -3.84 -6.07 -9.19
C ALA A 79 -5.10 -6.45 -8.39
N GLU A 80 -4.95 -6.85 -7.12
CA GLU A 80 -6.07 -7.00 -6.18
C GLU A 80 -6.58 -5.64 -5.72
N SER A 81 -5.66 -4.67 -5.64
CA SER A 81 -5.98 -3.34 -5.13
C SER A 81 -5.07 -2.26 -5.72
N VAL A 82 -5.54 -1.01 -5.66
CA VAL A 82 -4.80 0.17 -6.07
C VAL A 82 -4.68 1.17 -4.91
N ILE A 83 -3.58 1.93 -4.91
CA ILE A 83 -3.38 3.04 -3.97
C ILE A 83 -3.54 4.36 -4.72
N VAL A 84 -4.40 5.24 -4.19
CA VAL A 84 -4.69 6.58 -4.71
C VAL A 84 -4.37 7.64 -3.65
N HIS A 85 -3.89 8.83 -4.05
CA HIS A 85 -3.76 9.94 -3.11
C HIS A 85 -5.13 10.46 -2.66
N GLY A 86 -5.36 10.60 -1.35
CA GLY A 86 -6.65 11.07 -0.84
C GLY A 86 -6.90 12.57 -1.06
N PHE A 87 -5.85 13.37 -1.29
CA PHE A 87 -5.97 14.81 -1.55
C PHE A 87 -6.58 15.16 -2.92
N VAL A 88 -6.71 14.19 -3.84
CA VAL A 88 -7.30 14.41 -5.18
C VAL A 88 -8.79 14.77 -5.14
N GLY A 89 -9.45 14.57 -4.00
CA GLY A 89 -10.85 14.90 -3.82
C GLY A 89 -11.82 13.75 -4.03
N SER A 90 -13.08 13.98 -3.65
CA SER A 90 -14.10 12.93 -3.59
C SER A 90 -14.55 12.42 -4.97
N ASP A 91 -14.48 13.26 -6.00
CA ASP A 91 -14.83 12.90 -7.36
C ASP A 91 -13.86 11.87 -7.95
N THR A 92 -12.56 12.12 -7.84
CA THR A 92 -11.52 11.15 -8.26
C THR A 92 -11.59 9.87 -7.44
N LEU A 93 -11.74 9.97 -6.11
CA LEU A 93 -11.85 8.78 -5.25
C LEU A 93 -13.04 7.91 -5.66
N ARG A 94 -14.23 8.50 -5.87
CA ARG A 94 -15.43 7.76 -6.32
C ARG A 94 -15.22 7.09 -7.67
N GLU A 95 -14.60 7.80 -8.63
CA GLU A 95 -14.38 7.24 -9.96
C GLU A 95 -13.39 6.04 -9.92
N VAL A 96 -12.33 6.13 -9.12
CA VAL A 96 -11.41 5.00 -8.92
C VAL A 96 -12.11 3.82 -8.21
N CYS A 97 -12.96 4.09 -7.21
CA CYS A 97 -13.75 3.05 -6.55
C CYS A 97 -14.73 2.39 -7.51
N ARG A 98 -15.41 3.15 -8.37
CA ARG A 98 -16.30 2.62 -9.40
C ARG A 98 -15.58 1.66 -10.35
N VAL A 99 -14.37 2.02 -10.79
CA VAL A 99 -13.56 1.09 -11.61
C VAL A 99 -13.17 -0.16 -10.80
N ALA A 100 -12.77 -0.01 -9.54
CA ALA A 100 -12.42 -1.16 -8.70
C ALA A 100 -13.59 -2.15 -8.55
N GLU A 101 -14.82 -1.66 -8.40
CA GLU A 101 -16.03 -2.49 -8.31
C GLU A 101 -16.23 -3.36 -9.55
N GLU A 102 -15.93 -2.86 -10.77
CA GLU A 102 -16.04 -3.62 -12.03
C GLU A 102 -15.13 -4.87 -12.02
N PHE A 103 -14.03 -4.84 -11.27
CA PHE A 103 -13.05 -5.93 -11.17
C PHE A 103 -13.13 -6.70 -9.84
N GLY A 104 -14.03 -6.36 -8.94
CA GLY A 104 -14.05 -6.90 -7.58
C GLY A 104 -12.80 -6.52 -6.77
N GLY A 105 -12.14 -5.43 -7.14
CA GLY A 105 -10.89 -4.94 -6.55
C GLY A 105 -11.12 -4.00 -5.38
N LYS A 106 -10.01 -3.53 -4.77
CA LYS A 106 -10.01 -2.65 -3.60
C LYS A 106 -9.27 -1.35 -3.87
N VAL A 107 -9.65 -0.29 -3.15
CA VAL A 107 -9.00 1.03 -3.20
C VAL A 107 -8.53 1.44 -1.82
N TYR A 108 -7.26 1.86 -1.71
CA TYR A 108 -6.67 2.42 -0.50
C TYR A 108 -6.31 3.88 -0.74
N ALA A 109 -6.86 4.79 0.06
CA ALA A 109 -6.54 6.21 -0.02
C ALA A 109 -5.36 6.58 0.88
N VAL A 110 -4.35 7.26 0.34
CA VAL A 110 -3.24 7.80 1.14
C VAL A 110 -3.73 9.00 1.94
N THR A 111 -3.73 8.88 3.27
CA THR A 111 -4.09 9.97 4.18
C THR A 111 -2.93 10.92 4.39
N GLU A 112 -1.72 10.36 4.52
CA GLU A 112 -0.49 11.11 4.75
C GLU A 112 0.72 10.25 4.37
N LEU A 113 1.73 10.87 3.73
CA LEU A 113 2.99 10.20 3.42
C LEU A 113 3.83 10.00 4.69
N SER A 114 4.59 8.89 4.75
CA SER A 114 5.46 8.56 5.88
C SER A 114 6.78 9.37 5.92
N SER A 115 7.12 10.08 4.83
CA SER A 115 8.26 10.99 4.75
C SER A 115 8.01 12.29 5.52
N PRO A 116 9.06 13.06 5.91
CA PRO A 116 8.89 14.38 6.54
C PRO A 116 8.03 15.33 5.72
N GLY A 117 8.20 15.39 4.39
CA GLY A 117 7.39 16.23 3.50
C GLY A 117 5.88 15.95 3.54
N GLY A 118 5.46 14.78 4.06
CA GLY A 118 4.05 14.51 4.32
C GLY A 118 3.43 15.45 5.37
N GLU A 119 4.23 15.97 6.30
CA GLU A 119 3.76 16.90 7.33
C GLU A 119 3.51 18.32 6.78
N GLU A 120 4.23 18.71 5.76
CA GLU A 120 4.16 20.07 5.21
C GLU A 120 2.77 20.40 4.65
N PHE A 121 2.13 19.44 4.00
CA PHE A 121 0.86 19.66 3.29
C PHE A 121 -0.26 18.71 3.71
N MET A 122 0.04 17.45 4.02
CA MET A 122 -0.98 16.44 4.19
C MET A 122 -1.50 16.32 5.64
N SER A 123 -0.65 16.60 6.64
CA SER A 123 -1.05 16.49 8.05
C SER A 123 -2.28 17.33 8.39
N ALA A 124 -2.35 18.56 7.88
CA ALA A 124 -3.46 19.47 8.13
C ALA A 124 -4.82 18.96 7.60
N VAL A 125 -4.79 18.12 6.57
CA VAL A 125 -6.00 17.62 5.89
C VAL A 125 -6.21 16.12 6.04
N SER A 126 -5.32 15.41 6.73
CA SER A 126 -5.34 13.93 6.79
C SER A 126 -6.65 13.35 7.33
N LEU A 127 -7.25 13.93 8.36
CA LEU A 127 -8.54 13.48 8.91
C LEU A 127 -9.70 13.79 7.97
N LYS A 128 -9.66 14.91 7.25
CA LYS A 128 -10.64 15.22 6.20
C LYS A 128 -10.52 14.23 5.03
N ILE A 129 -9.30 13.80 4.70
CA ILE A 129 -9.08 12.74 3.71
C ILE A 129 -9.72 11.42 4.15
N VAL A 130 -9.61 11.04 5.43
CA VAL A 130 -10.27 9.84 5.97
C VAL A 130 -11.79 9.91 5.74
N GLU A 131 -12.41 11.04 6.09
CA GLU A 131 -13.84 11.27 5.87
C GLU A 131 -14.21 11.11 4.38
N LYS A 132 -13.48 11.78 3.49
CA LYS A 132 -13.74 11.73 2.04
C LYS A 132 -13.49 10.36 1.43
N ALA A 133 -12.48 9.63 1.88
CA ALA A 133 -12.23 8.25 1.46
C ALA A 133 -13.39 7.31 1.87
N LYS A 134 -13.90 7.49 3.07
CA LYS A 134 -15.07 6.75 3.58
C LYS A 134 -16.34 7.03 2.76
N GLU A 135 -16.64 8.31 2.52
CA GLU A 135 -17.78 8.75 1.69
C GLU A 135 -17.68 8.26 0.24
N ALA A 136 -16.48 8.14 -0.30
CA ALA A 136 -16.22 7.67 -1.66
C ALA A 136 -16.27 6.14 -1.81
N GLY A 137 -16.36 5.39 -0.72
CA GLY A 137 -16.38 3.93 -0.75
C GLY A 137 -15.00 3.28 -0.82
N CYS A 138 -13.92 3.98 -0.43
CA CYS A 138 -12.59 3.36 -0.34
C CYS A 138 -12.60 2.22 0.70
N HIS A 139 -11.94 1.11 0.36
CA HIS A 139 -11.86 -0.07 1.23
C HIS A 139 -10.92 0.14 2.43
N GLY A 140 -9.92 1.00 2.25
CA GLY A 140 -8.95 1.24 3.31
C GLY A 140 -8.08 2.48 3.08
N LEU A 141 -7.11 2.61 3.94
CA LEU A 141 -6.25 3.78 4.04
C LEU A 141 -4.77 3.38 4.07
N ILE A 142 -3.92 4.25 3.55
CA ILE A 142 -2.48 4.21 3.80
C ILE A 142 -2.17 5.32 4.81
N ALA A 143 -1.59 4.96 5.96
CA ALA A 143 -1.27 5.89 7.04
C ALA A 143 0.16 5.70 7.56
N PRO A 144 0.85 6.77 8.03
CA PRO A 144 2.26 6.70 8.39
C PRO A 144 2.50 5.97 9.71
N SER A 145 3.38 4.96 9.72
CA SER A 145 3.86 4.33 10.96
C SER A 145 4.89 5.17 11.73
N THR A 146 5.38 6.24 11.11
CA THR A 146 6.40 7.12 11.67
C THR A 146 5.83 8.16 12.65
N ARG A 147 4.51 8.35 12.65
CA ARG A 147 3.79 9.32 13.50
C ARG A 147 2.64 8.64 14.24
N ILE A 148 2.94 8.06 15.39
CA ILE A 148 2.01 7.18 16.14
C ILE A 148 0.75 7.92 16.59
N GLU A 149 0.89 9.14 17.10
CA GLU A 149 -0.27 9.94 17.52
C GLU A 149 -1.22 10.22 16.35
N ARG A 150 -0.67 10.59 15.20
CA ARG A 150 -1.45 10.78 13.97
C ARG A 150 -2.13 9.48 13.53
N LEU A 151 -1.42 8.36 13.56
CA LEU A 151 -1.98 7.06 13.21
C LEU A 151 -3.13 6.67 14.15
N ARG A 152 -3.03 6.98 15.44
CA ARG A 152 -4.11 6.76 16.41
C ARG A 152 -5.35 7.59 16.10
N GLU A 153 -5.18 8.86 15.73
CA GLU A 153 -6.27 9.73 15.30
C GLU A 153 -6.94 9.21 14.02
N ILE A 154 -6.13 8.82 13.03
CA ILE A 154 -6.61 8.22 11.77
C ILE A 154 -7.40 6.94 12.06
N ARG A 155 -6.91 6.03 12.92
CA ARG A 155 -7.62 4.80 13.29
C ARG A 155 -8.98 5.11 13.92
N LYS A 156 -9.03 6.10 14.81
CA LYS A 156 -10.29 6.51 15.44
C LYS A 156 -11.31 7.04 14.42
N ALA A 157 -10.86 7.82 13.45
CA ALA A 157 -11.72 8.38 12.40
C ALA A 157 -12.12 7.32 11.36
N ALA A 158 -11.21 6.40 11.01
CA ALA A 158 -11.42 5.35 10.02
C ALA A 158 -12.50 4.32 10.44
N GLY A 159 -12.64 4.06 11.77
CA GLY A 159 -13.52 2.99 12.23
C GLY A 159 -13.03 1.62 11.75
N ASP A 160 -13.85 0.90 10.99
CA ASP A 160 -13.57 -0.46 10.52
C ASP A 160 -12.80 -0.52 9.18
N MET A 161 -12.46 0.63 8.57
CA MET A 161 -11.65 0.63 7.33
C MET A 161 -10.28 -0.01 7.58
N GLU A 162 -9.79 -0.79 6.61
CA GLU A 162 -8.46 -1.38 6.68
C GLU A 162 -7.36 -0.30 6.64
N ILE A 163 -6.39 -0.33 7.55
CA ILE A 163 -5.25 0.59 7.56
C ILE A 163 -3.96 -0.17 7.29
N LEU A 164 -3.28 0.20 6.22
CA LEU A 164 -1.97 -0.32 5.85
C LEU A 164 -0.90 0.74 6.14
N CYS A 165 0.13 0.36 6.88
CA CYS A 165 1.17 1.27 7.35
C CYS A 165 2.54 0.97 6.74
N PRO A 166 3.08 1.86 5.87
CA PRO A 166 4.48 1.84 5.47
C PRO A 166 5.38 2.47 6.54
N GLY A 167 6.69 2.15 6.47
CA GLY A 167 7.73 2.89 7.19
C GLY A 167 8.38 2.14 8.35
N ILE A 168 7.90 0.97 8.75
CA ILE A 168 8.59 0.14 9.74
C ILE A 168 9.92 -0.36 9.15
N GLY A 169 10.98 -0.29 9.94
CA GLY A 169 12.33 -0.65 9.53
C GLY A 169 13.10 0.54 8.95
N ALA A 170 13.29 0.61 7.63
CA ALA A 170 14.18 1.59 6.98
C ALA A 170 13.81 3.07 7.24
N GLN A 171 12.56 3.38 7.53
CA GLN A 171 12.09 4.74 7.85
C GLN A 171 11.95 5.00 9.36
N LYS A 172 12.44 4.07 10.20
CA LYS A 172 12.37 4.16 11.67
C LYS A 172 10.93 4.25 12.23
N GLY A 173 9.93 3.72 11.49
CA GLY A 173 8.57 3.61 11.99
C GLY A 173 8.49 2.71 13.23
N SER A 174 7.60 3.06 14.14
CA SER A 174 7.45 2.36 15.41
C SER A 174 6.73 1.02 15.23
N ILE A 175 7.21 -0.03 15.91
CA ILE A 175 6.50 -1.31 16.08
C ILE A 175 5.13 -1.09 16.73
N GLU A 176 4.98 -0.03 17.51
CA GLU A 176 3.69 0.33 18.13
C GLU A 176 2.58 0.56 17.11
N ALA A 177 2.93 0.94 15.86
CA ALA A 177 1.96 1.10 14.75
C ALA A 177 1.10 -0.15 14.54
N VAL A 178 1.62 -1.35 14.86
CA VAL A 178 0.88 -2.62 14.78
C VAL A 178 -0.41 -2.59 15.60
N LYS A 179 -0.50 -1.79 16.65
CA LYS A 179 -1.72 -1.68 17.46
C LYS A 179 -2.89 -1.05 16.68
N TYR A 180 -2.58 -0.16 15.74
CA TYR A 180 -3.55 0.66 15.01
C TYR A 180 -3.69 0.27 13.54
N ALA A 181 -2.75 -0.49 12.99
CA ALA A 181 -2.74 -0.96 11.61
C ALA A 181 -3.28 -2.38 11.48
N ASP A 182 -3.86 -2.69 10.32
CA ASP A 182 -4.28 -4.03 9.91
C ASP A 182 -3.20 -4.72 9.07
N GLY A 183 -2.34 -3.94 8.42
CA GLY A 183 -1.21 -4.45 7.67
C GLY A 183 0.01 -3.53 7.75
N ILE A 184 1.18 -4.15 7.75
CA ILE A 184 2.48 -3.47 7.79
C ILE A 184 3.20 -3.69 6.47
N ILE A 185 3.62 -2.60 5.84
CA ILE A 185 4.33 -2.61 4.56
C ILE A 185 5.82 -2.44 4.81
N VAL A 186 6.61 -3.43 4.41
CA VAL A 186 8.08 -3.43 4.56
C VAL A 186 8.74 -3.67 3.21
N GLY A 187 9.68 -2.81 2.85
CA GLY A 187 10.43 -2.87 1.59
C GLY A 187 11.88 -3.31 1.81
N ARG A 188 12.80 -2.35 1.85
CA ARG A 188 14.27 -2.56 1.93
C ARG A 188 14.71 -3.47 3.08
N GLY A 189 14.01 -3.46 4.20
CA GLY A 189 14.29 -4.36 5.33
C GLY A 189 14.15 -5.84 4.97
N ILE A 190 13.37 -6.17 3.94
CA ILE A 190 13.22 -7.53 3.42
C ILE A 190 14.06 -7.69 2.15
N TYR A 191 13.74 -6.99 1.06
CA TYR A 191 14.29 -7.29 -0.26
C TYR A 191 15.78 -6.93 -0.42
N ALA A 192 16.33 -6.01 0.38
CA ALA A 192 17.74 -5.65 0.35
C ALA A 192 18.59 -6.39 1.40
N SER A 193 18.00 -7.31 2.16
CA SER A 193 18.73 -8.13 3.12
C SER A 193 19.50 -9.27 2.43
N GLY A 194 20.50 -9.82 3.13
CA GLY A 194 21.23 -11.01 2.65
C GLY A 194 20.35 -12.28 2.59
N ASN A 195 19.24 -12.32 3.36
CA ASN A 195 18.29 -13.43 3.36
C ASN A 195 16.85 -12.89 3.53
N PRO A 196 16.15 -12.56 2.43
CA PRO A 196 14.80 -12.00 2.46
C PRO A 196 13.76 -12.86 3.19
N ALA A 197 13.83 -14.20 3.03
CA ALA A 197 12.89 -15.11 3.69
C ALA A 197 13.05 -15.09 5.22
N GLU A 198 14.28 -15.13 5.70
CA GLU A 198 14.57 -15.08 7.14
C GLU A 198 14.14 -13.74 7.76
N GLU A 199 14.38 -12.61 7.06
CA GLU A 199 13.94 -11.29 7.53
C GLU A 199 12.42 -11.17 7.56
N ALA A 200 11.72 -11.65 6.55
CA ALA A 200 10.25 -11.69 6.55
C ALA A 200 9.71 -12.55 7.71
N ARG A 201 10.31 -13.72 7.94
CA ARG A 201 9.97 -14.60 9.06
C ARG A 201 10.20 -13.94 10.43
N LYS A 202 11.34 -13.26 10.62
CA LYS A 202 11.62 -12.50 11.85
C LYS A 202 10.61 -11.39 12.08
N LEU A 203 10.29 -10.62 11.03
CA LEU A 203 9.29 -9.56 11.12
C LEU A 203 7.93 -10.09 11.53
N ARG A 204 7.44 -11.19 10.96
CA ARG A 204 6.17 -11.81 11.40
C ARG A 204 6.17 -12.10 12.90
N ARG A 205 7.26 -12.68 13.43
CA ARG A 205 7.39 -12.98 14.85
C ARG A 205 7.39 -11.72 15.73
N VAL A 206 8.20 -10.72 15.35
CA VAL A 206 8.32 -9.45 16.11
C VAL A 206 7.00 -8.67 16.11
N LEU A 207 6.33 -8.63 14.98
CA LEU A 207 5.04 -7.94 14.80
C LEU A 207 3.86 -8.76 15.33
N LYS A 208 4.06 -10.01 15.73
CA LYS A 208 3.02 -10.96 16.17
C LYS A 208 1.89 -11.12 15.13
N ILE A 209 2.28 -11.24 13.86
CA ILE A 209 1.41 -11.41 12.69
C ILE A 209 1.33 -12.89 12.32
#